data_d695e230ddc4f9a461deeab21c25079c
#
_entry.id   d695e230ddc4f9a461deeab21c25079c
#
_cell.length_a   1.000
_cell.length_b   1.000
_cell.length_c   1.000
_cell.angle_alpha   90.00
_cell.angle_beta   90.00
_cell.angle_gamma   90.00
#
_symmetry.space_group_name_H-M   'P 1'
#
loop_
_entity.id
_entity.type
_entity.pdbx_description
1 polymer ?
#
loop_
_entity_poly.entity_id
_entity_poly.type
_entity_poly.pdbx_seq_one_letter_code
_entity_poly.pdbx_strand_id
1 'polypeptide(L)'
;MSYLNADHPNGMSYGDGYLQGAGSLGQVVKIVGDDLFAVNIDSAAKSFGLLIKDYASGDMPGIYCGGGIYTTDVFTGSIAAGDALMAGVDGKLTKQTGTNPQIATAISVSGGTLKFKLLI
;
A
#
# COMPACT_ATOMS: atom_id res chain seq x y z
N MET A 1 -9.18 10.23 -11.46
CA MET A 1 -8.31 9.06 -11.66
C MET A 1 -7.32 8.96 -10.52
N SER A 2 -7.18 7.78 -9.95
CA SER A 2 -6.24 7.59 -8.82
C SER A 2 -4.78 7.62 -9.29
N TYR A 3 -3.91 7.98 -8.37
CA TYR A 3 -2.48 8.06 -8.64
C TYR A 3 -1.66 7.59 -7.45
N LEU A 4 -0.44 7.17 -7.74
CA LEU A 4 0.60 6.84 -6.76
C LEU A 4 1.93 7.26 -7.35
N ASN A 5 2.49 8.33 -6.82
CA ASN A 5 3.75 8.90 -7.31
C ASN A 5 4.88 8.56 -6.35
N ALA A 6 5.96 8.01 -6.88
CA ALA A 6 7.19 7.75 -6.11
C ALA A 6 8.02 9.04 -6.10
N ASP A 7 7.83 9.88 -5.09
CA ASP A 7 8.50 11.18 -4.99
C ASP A 7 9.98 11.02 -4.63
N HIS A 8 10.27 10.14 -3.68
CA HIS A 8 11.63 9.82 -3.24
C HIS A 8 11.76 8.30 -3.14
N PRO A 9 11.89 7.62 -4.29
CA PRO A 9 12.00 6.17 -4.29
C PRO A 9 13.36 5.77 -3.74
N ASN A 10 13.35 5.18 -2.57
CA ASN A 10 14.56 4.72 -1.89
C ASN A 10 14.57 3.20 -1.76
N GLY A 11 13.56 2.59 -2.28
CA GLY A 11 13.36 1.18 -2.13
C GLY A 11 13.34 0.47 -3.46
N MET A 12 12.72 -0.67 -3.43
CA MET A 12 12.62 -1.58 -4.56
C MET A 12 11.20 -1.64 -5.06
N SER A 13 11.07 -2.04 -6.32
CA SER A 13 9.85 -2.59 -6.83
C SER A 13 10.05 -4.08 -7.08
N TYR A 14 9.05 -4.88 -6.77
CA TYR A 14 9.06 -6.32 -7.01
C TYR A 14 8.10 -6.60 -8.16
N GLY A 15 8.58 -7.26 -9.19
CA GLY A 15 7.81 -7.51 -10.41
C GLY A 15 7.86 -8.95 -10.83
N ASP A 16 7.49 -9.87 -9.94
CA ASP A 16 7.46 -11.31 -10.21
C ASP A 16 6.24 -11.91 -9.52
N GLY A 17 5.98 -13.18 -9.76
CA GLY A 17 4.85 -13.88 -9.15
C GLY A 17 3.52 -13.54 -9.79
N TYR A 18 2.45 -13.76 -9.04
CA TYR A 18 1.08 -13.62 -9.54
C TYR A 18 0.18 -12.97 -8.50
N LEU A 19 -0.88 -12.32 -8.98
CA LEU A 19 -1.89 -11.72 -8.13
C LEU A 19 -3.13 -12.62 -8.08
N GLN A 20 -3.53 -13.01 -6.89
CA GLN A 20 -4.79 -13.72 -6.65
C GLN A 20 -5.90 -12.68 -6.45
N GLY A 21 -6.86 -12.67 -7.34
CA GLY A 21 -7.89 -11.64 -7.37
C GLY A 21 -7.37 -10.34 -7.99
N ALA A 22 -8.28 -9.50 -8.46
CA ALA A 22 -7.90 -8.20 -9.02
C ALA A 22 -7.47 -7.24 -7.93
N GLY A 23 -6.62 -6.28 -8.29
CA GLY A 23 -6.20 -5.21 -7.40
C GLY A 23 -6.03 -3.90 -8.14
N SER A 24 -6.11 -2.80 -7.42
CA SER A 24 -6.01 -1.46 -7.97
C SER A 24 -4.78 -0.75 -7.46
N LEU A 25 -4.30 0.19 -8.25
CA LEU A 25 -3.17 1.07 -7.92
C LEU A 25 -3.29 1.58 -6.49
N GLY A 26 -2.20 1.50 -5.73
CA GLY A 26 -2.12 2.01 -4.38
C GLY A 26 -2.68 1.10 -3.30
N GLN A 27 -3.32 0.00 -3.66
CA GLN A 27 -3.77 -0.96 -2.65
C GLN A 27 -2.60 -1.74 -2.07
N VAL A 28 -2.72 -2.05 -0.80
CA VAL A 28 -1.74 -2.84 -0.05
C VAL A 28 -1.92 -4.31 -0.41
N VAL A 29 -0.82 -5.02 -0.62
CA VAL A 29 -0.84 -6.45 -0.88
C VAL A 29 -0.09 -7.23 0.19
N LYS A 30 -0.45 -8.51 0.34
CA LYS A 30 0.20 -9.47 1.22
C LYS A 30 0.54 -10.73 0.45
N ILE A 31 1.47 -11.51 0.99
CA ILE A 31 1.82 -12.83 0.45
C ILE A 31 0.78 -13.83 0.95
N VAL A 32 0.18 -14.59 0.02
CA VAL A 32 -0.82 -15.61 0.35
C VAL A 32 -0.42 -17.02 -0.10
N GLY A 33 0.73 -17.15 -0.72
CA GLY A 33 1.28 -18.43 -1.17
C GLY A 33 2.67 -18.21 -1.74
N ASP A 34 3.24 -19.23 -2.38
CA ASP A 34 4.57 -19.15 -2.97
C ASP A 34 4.55 -18.18 -4.16
N ASP A 35 5.18 -17.03 -4.00
CA ASP A 35 5.23 -15.95 -4.99
C ASP A 35 3.81 -15.56 -5.47
N LEU A 36 2.85 -15.63 -4.56
CA LEU A 36 1.45 -15.35 -4.80
C LEU A 36 1.00 -14.23 -3.85
N PHE A 37 0.41 -13.19 -4.42
CA PHE A 37 0.00 -11.99 -3.68
C PHE A 37 -1.50 -11.79 -3.78
N ALA A 38 -2.07 -11.10 -2.81
CA ALA A 38 -3.46 -10.66 -2.84
C ALA A 38 -3.57 -9.31 -2.14
N VAL A 39 -4.60 -8.54 -2.49
CA VAL A 39 -4.90 -7.30 -1.77
C VAL A 39 -5.13 -7.65 -0.30
N ASN A 40 -4.47 -6.91 0.60
CA ASN A 40 -4.59 -7.16 2.03
C ASN A 40 -5.80 -6.42 2.58
N ILE A 41 -6.87 -7.16 2.82
CA ILE A 41 -8.10 -6.65 3.45
C ILE A 41 -8.20 -7.03 4.93
N ASP A 42 -7.13 -7.61 5.48
CA ASP A 42 -7.02 -8.00 6.89
C ASP A 42 -5.98 -7.10 7.56
N SER A 43 -6.45 -6.14 8.35
CA SER A 43 -5.58 -5.16 9.01
C SER A 43 -4.58 -5.78 9.97
N ALA A 44 -4.84 -6.98 10.48
CA ALA A 44 -3.94 -7.70 11.39
C ALA A 44 -2.86 -8.50 10.64
N ALA A 45 -3.03 -8.75 9.34
CA ALA A 45 -2.06 -9.50 8.55
C ALA A 45 -0.88 -8.62 8.16
N LYS A 46 0.29 -9.25 8.01
CA LYS A 46 1.48 -8.56 7.52
C LYS A 46 1.32 -8.20 6.06
N SER A 47 1.76 -7.01 5.70
CA SER A 47 1.73 -6.51 4.33
C SER A 47 3.10 -6.59 3.69
N PHE A 48 3.12 -6.69 2.35
CA PHE A 48 4.37 -6.77 1.58
C PHE A 48 4.70 -5.45 0.87
N GLY A 49 3.72 -4.77 0.32
CA GLY A 49 3.93 -3.53 -0.40
C GLY A 49 2.66 -2.97 -1.01
N LEU A 50 2.83 -2.08 -1.98
CA LEU A 50 1.74 -1.37 -2.64
C LEU A 50 1.73 -1.68 -4.14
N LEU A 51 0.55 -1.89 -4.71
CA LEU A 51 0.41 -2.10 -6.16
C LEU A 51 0.73 -0.81 -6.93
N ILE A 52 1.55 -0.94 -7.96
CA ILE A 52 2.00 0.19 -8.79
C ILE A 52 0.93 0.61 -9.80
N LYS A 53 0.08 -0.32 -10.22
CA LYS A 53 -0.96 -0.12 -11.24
C LYS A 53 -2.20 -0.92 -10.88
N ASP A 54 -3.21 -0.86 -11.74
CA ASP A 54 -4.35 -1.75 -11.71
C ASP A 54 -3.95 -3.08 -12.36
N TYR A 55 -4.33 -4.19 -11.74
CA TYR A 55 -4.03 -5.54 -12.22
C TYR A 55 -5.26 -6.43 -12.17
N ALA A 56 -5.39 -7.30 -13.17
CA ALA A 56 -6.39 -8.35 -13.16
C ALA A 56 -5.88 -9.56 -12.37
N SER A 57 -6.81 -10.43 -11.96
CA SER A 57 -6.45 -11.69 -11.33
C SER A 57 -5.56 -12.52 -12.26
N GLY A 58 -4.47 -13.05 -11.74
CA GLY A 58 -3.50 -13.84 -12.49
C GLY A 58 -2.38 -13.04 -13.11
N ASP A 59 -2.46 -11.69 -13.09
CA ASP A 59 -1.38 -10.85 -13.61
C ASP A 59 -0.14 -10.95 -12.73
N MET A 60 1.02 -10.67 -13.34
CA MET A 60 2.27 -10.47 -12.61
C MET A 60 2.28 -9.03 -12.10
N PRO A 61 2.10 -8.79 -10.78
CA PRO A 61 1.97 -7.43 -10.27
C PRO A 61 3.32 -6.74 -10.13
N GLY A 62 3.34 -5.43 -10.34
CA GLY A 62 4.43 -4.58 -9.86
C GLY A 62 4.08 -4.07 -8.48
N ILE A 63 5.01 -4.16 -7.54
CA ILE A 63 4.78 -3.84 -6.14
C ILE A 63 5.91 -2.97 -5.62
N TYR A 64 5.58 -1.78 -5.08
CA TYR A 64 6.55 -0.99 -4.34
C TYR A 64 6.78 -1.63 -2.98
N CYS A 65 8.05 -1.91 -2.65
CA CYS A 65 8.47 -2.44 -1.36
C CYS A 65 9.88 -1.94 -1.03
N GLY A 66 10.25 -1.99 0.26
CA GLY A 66 11.58 -1.56 0.66
C GLY A 66 11.70 -0.07 0.97
N GLY A 67 10.62 0.58 1.37
CA GLY A 67 10.65 1.98 1.81
C GLY A 67 10.35 2.97 0.70
N GLY A 68 10.77 4.23 0.90
CA GLY A 68 10.55 5.34 -0.03
C GLY A 68 9.44 6.28 0.43
N ILE A 69 9.34 7.41 -0.25
CA ILE A 69 8.31 8.42 0.03
C ILE A 69 7.43 8.56 -1.21
N TYR A 70 6.13 8.53 -0.99
CA TYR A 70 5.12 8.49 -2.05
C TYR A 70 4.03 9.49 -1.78
N THR A 71 3.35 9.89 -2.84
CA THR A 71 2.15 10.73 -2.81
C THR A 71 1.00 10.00 -3.49
N THR A 72 -0.17 9.94 -2.85
CA THR A 72 -1.32 9.21 -3.38
C THR A 72 -2.63 9.85 -2.96
N ASP A 73 -3.68 9.60 -3.74
CA ASP A 73 -5.06 9.86 -3.35
C ASP A 73 -5.77 8.59 -2.86
N VAL A 74 -5.06 7.44 -2.80
CA VAL A 74 -5.63 6.15 -2.43
C VAL A 74 -5.44 5.91 -0.94
N PHE A 75 -6.37 6.42 -0.14
CA PHE A 75 -6.41 6.22 1.30
C PHE A 75 -7.83 6.43 1.80
N THR A 76 -8.12 5.99 3.01
CA THR A 76 -9.44 6.15 3.63
C THR A 76 -9.31 6.68 5.04
N GLY A 77 -10.38 7.31 5.50
CA GLY A 77 -10.48 7.82 6.86
C GLY A 77 -9.79 9.16 7.05
N SER A 78 -9.75 9.58 8.29
CA SER A 78 -9.16 10.86 8.70
C SER A 78 -7.72 10.64 9.16
N ILE A 79 -6.78 11.10 8.35
CA ILE A 79 -5.34 10.95 8.60
C ILE A 79 -4.75 12.33 8.81
N ALA A 80 -3.83 12.44 9.78
CA ALA A 80 -3.07 13.66 10.05
C ALA A 80 -1.58 13.38 9.92
N ALA A 81 -0.80 14.43 9.70
CA ALA A 81 0.66 14.33 9.64
C ALA A 81 1.20 13.69 10.94
N GLY A 82 2.11 12.74 10.78
CA GLY A 82 2.70 11.98 11.88
C GLY A 82 1.95 10.71 12.24
N ASP A 83 0.77 10.48 11.71
CA ASP A 83 0.01 9.27 12.00
C ASP A 83 0.70 8.03 11.46
N ALA A 84 0.69 6.96 12.27
CA ALA A 84 1.02 5.62 11.80
C ALA A 84 -0.12 5.11 10.92
N LEU A 85 0.24 4.41 9.84
CA LEU A 85 -0.73 3.91 8.86
C LEU A 85 -0.67 2.39 8.78
N MET A 86 -1.81 1.79 8.46
CA MET A 86 -1.97 0.35 8.29
C MET A 86 -2.78 0.06 7.03
N ALA A 87 -2.88 -1.22 6.66
CA ALA A 87 -3.82 -1.66 5.62
C ALA A 87 -5.24 -1.64 6.19
N GLY A 88 -6.14 -0.97 5.51
CA GLY A 88 -7.56 -0.96 5.87
C GLY A 88 -8.30 -2.15 5.30
N VAL A 89 -9.58 -2.28 5.65
CA VAL A 89 -10.45 -3.40 5.22
C VAL A 89 -10.71 -3.40 3.70
N ASP A 90 -10.45 -2.29 3.04
CA ASP A 90 -10.55 -2.14 1.59
C ASP A 90 -9.20 -2.25 0.88
N GLY A 91 -8.15 -2.59 1.61
CA GLY A 91 -6.79 -2.65 1.07
C GLY A 91 -6.12 -1.29 0.92
N LYS A 92 -6.76 -0.20 1.32
CA LYS A 92 -6.17 1.14 1.22
C LYS A 92 -5.48 1.52 2.52
N LEU A 93 -4.52 2.44 2.43
CA LEU A 93 -3.90 2.99 3.63
C LEU A 93 -4.93 3.71 4.48
N THR A 94 -4.85 3.49 5.79
CA THR A 94 -5.70 4.17 6.77
C THR A 94 -4.94 4.34 8.07
N LYS A 95 -5.46 5.16 8.98
CA LYS A 95 -4.82 5.37 10.28
C LYS A 95 -4.77 4.08 11.09
N GLN A 96 -3.61 3.77 11.65
CA GLN A 96 -3.42 2.57 12.47
C GLN A 96 -4.34 2.58 13.67
N THR A 97 -4.92 1.42 13.98
CA THR A 97 -5.70 1.18 15.19
C THR A 97 -5.17 -0.05 15.92
N GLY A 98 -5.27 -0.01 17.24
CA GLY A 98 -4.86 -1.13 18.10
C GLY A 98 -3.40 -1.53 17.89
N THR A 99 -3.16 -2.83 17.81
CA THR A 99 -1.83 -3.42 17.63
C THR A 99 -1.59 -3.91 16.21
N ASN A 100 -2.42 -3.48 15.25
CA ASN A 100 -2.26 -3.86 13.85
C ASN A 100 -0.90 -3.37 13.31
N PRO A 101 -0.28 -4.12 12.38
CA PRO A 101 1.03 -3.73 11.86
C PRO A 101 1.04 -2.36 11.22
N GLN A 102 1.96 -1.51 11.64
CA GLN A 102 2.24 -0.23 10.96
C GLN A 102 3.03 -0.50 9.70
N ILE A 103 2.57 0.03 8.57
CA ILE A 103 3.25 -0.16 7.29
C ILE A 103 3.75 1.14 6.67
N ALA A 104 3.31 2.28 7.20
CA ALA A 104 3.72 3.59 6.70
C ALA A 104 3.54 4.65 7.77
N THR A 105 4.08 5.84 7.51
CA THR A 105 3.89 7.03 8.34
C THR A 105 3.45 8.19 7.48
N ALA A 106 2.37 8.86 7.87
CA ALA A 106 1.88 10.03 7.15
C ALA A 106 2.84 11.21 7.34
N ILE A 107 3.24 11.84 6.25
CA ILE A 107 4.07 13.05 6.28
C ILE A 107 3.17 14.28 6.20
N SER A 108 2.20 14.27 5.28
CA SER A 108 1.24 15.36 5.14
C SER A 108 -0.04 14.88 4.48
N VAL A 109 -1.14 15.55 4.80
CA VAL A 109 -2.43 15.32 4.13
C VAL A 109 -2.99 16.69 3.76
N SER A 110 -3.26 16.90 2.50
CA SER A 110 -3.77 18.20 2.01
C SER A 110 -4.54 17.99 0.71
N GLY A 111 -5.75 18.53 0.65
CA GLY A 111 -6.55 18.52 -0.57
C GLY A 111 -6.84 17.12 -1.12
N GLY A 112 -7.04 16.14 -0.26
CA GLY A 112 -7.29 14.77 -0.70
C GLY A 112 -6.04 14.02 -1.12
N THR A 113 -4.86 14.54 -0.85
CA THR A 113 -3.57 13.94 -1.17
C THR A 113 -2.83 13.58 0.11
N LEU A 114 -2.38 12.33 0.20
CA LEU A 114 -1.55 11.83 1.28
C LEU A 114 -0.12 11.67 0.79
N LYS A 115 0.82 12.28 1.51
CA LYS A 115 2.25 12.01 1.36
C LYS A 115 2.69 11.15 2.54
N PHE A 116 3.37 10.06 2.25
CA PHE A 116 3.73 9.10 3.30
C PHE A 116 5.08 8.46 3.04
N LYS A 117 5.68 7.96 4.13
CA LYS A 117 6.89 7.14 4.08
C LYS A 117 6.48 5.68 4.25
N LEU A 118 6.83 4.86 3.26
CA LEU A 118 6.60 3.41 3.33
C LEU A 118 7.66 2.78 4.23
N LEU A 119 7.24 1.87 5.12
CA LEU A 119 8.13 1.20 6.08
C LEU A 119 8.39 -0.27 5.74
N ILE A 120 7.73 -0.76 4.72
CA ILE A 120 7.84 -2.17 4.31
C ILE A 120 8.38 -2.31 2.92
#